data_1abd471031f8fa0db86f64b6cb20dfa3
#
_entry.id   1abd471031f8fa0db86f64b6cb20dfa3
#
_cell.length_a   1.000
_cell.length_b   1.000
_cell.length_c   1.000
_cell.angle_alpha   90.00
_cell.angle_beta   90.00
_cell.angle_gamma   90.00
#
_symmetry.space_group_name_H-M   'P 1'
#
loop_
_entity.id
_entity.type
_entity.pdbx_description
1 polymer ?
#
loop_
_entity_poly.entity_id
_entity_poly.type
_entity_poly.pdbx_seq_one_letter_code
_entity_poly.pdbx_strand_id
1 'polypeptide(L)'
;MLTKLFGAAVQGINATIVTIEVNSSRGIRFFLVGLPDSAVKESHERIVSALQVNGYKFPSCQIVVNMAPADIRKEGSSYDLPLAIGILAATGTIQTDKLQHYLIIGELSLDGSLQPIKGALPIAIAAREQGFEGFILPHQNAREAAVVNNLNVYGVHNITEVINFFNGTQTLKPTIVNTREEFYRNQTEFPFDFADVKGQENVKRALEVAAAGGHNLLMIGAPGSGKSMMAKRLPSILPPLSLAESLETTKIHSVAGKLNKDSSLIAIRPFRSPHNTVSQVAMVGGGATPQPGEISLAHNGVLFLDEQSQKHFHCYNNLKIS
;
A
#
# COMPACT_ATOMS: atom_id res chain seq x y z
N MET A 1 -8.33 -30.79 11.63
CA MET A 1 -9.39 -30.19 10.79
C MET A 1 -8.72 -29.31 9.75
N LEU A 2 -9.20 -29.30 8.50
CA LEU A 2 -8.67 -28.43 7.44
C LEU A 2 -9.54 -27.18 7.33
N THR A 3 -8.91 -26.02 7.37
CA THR A 3 -9.58 -24.71 7.19
C THR A 3 -8.91 -23.94 6.06
N LYS A 4 -9.71 -23.23 5.28
CA LYS A 4 -9.27 -22.40 4.16
C LYS A 4 -9.67 -20.95 4.38
N LEU A 5 -8.72 -20.04 4.19
CA LEU A 5 -8.92 -18.58 4.24
C LEU A 5 -8.01 -17.89 3.22
N PHE A 6 -8.10 -16.58 3.12
CA PHE A 6 -7.44 -15.82 2.06
C PHE A 6 -6.65 -14.65 2.61
N GLY A 7 -5.43 -14.50 2.10
CA GLY A 7 -4.57 -13.34 2.20
C GLY A 7 -4.24 -12.80 0.82
N ALA A 8 -3.25 -11.90 0.70
CA ALA A 8 -2.77 -11.40 -0.59
C ALA A 8 -1.27 -11.15 -0.59
N ALA A 9 -0.64 -11.24 -1.75
CA ALA A 9 0.73 -10.85 -2.03
C ALA A 9 0.74 -9.65 -2.97
N VAL A 10 1.53 -8.63 -2.67
CA VAL A 10 1.74 -7.49 -3.57
C VAL A 10 2.91 -7.81 -4.50
N GLN A 11 2.70 -7.65 -5.81
CA GLN A 11 3.70 -7.83 -6.84
C GLN A 11 3.73 -6.63 -7.78
N GLY A 12 4.84 -5.88 -7.77
CA GLY A 12 4.90 -4.59 -8.46
C GLY A 12 3.85 -3.64 -7.90
N ILE A 13 2.89 -3.20 -8.71
CA ILE A 13 1.79 -2.30 -8.31
C ILE A 13 0.44 -3.04 -8.19
N ASN A 14 0.41 -4.35 -8.37
CA ASN A 14 -0.79 -5.18 -8.29
C ASN A 14 -0.73 -6.14 -7.11
N ALA A 15 -1.84 -6.77 -6.79
CA ALA A 15 -1.92 -7.79 -5.76
C ALA A 15 -2.51 -9.08 -6.32
N THR A 16 -2.05 -10.20 -5.79
CA THR A 16 -2.56 -11.54 -6.10
C THR A 16 -3.10 -12.17 -4.82
N ILE A 17 -4.28 -12.77 -4.89
CA ILE A 17 -4.89 -13.47 -3.76
C ILE A 17 -4.10 -14.73 -3.45
N VAL A 18 -3.80 -14.92 -2.17
CA VAL A 18 -3.11 -16.08 -1.62
C VAL A 18 -4.10 -16.91 -0.82
N THR A 19 -4.28 -18.15 -1.24
CA THR A 19 -5.05 -19.14 -0.47
C THR A 19 -4.18 -19.66 0.67
N ILE A 20 -4.69 -19.60 1.88
CA ILE A 20 -4.03 -20.12 3.09
C ILE A 20 -4.86 -21.30 3.59
N GLU A 21 -4.26 -22.48 3.58
CA GLU A 21 -4.86 -23.72 4.07
C GLU A 21 -4.17 -24.12 5.36
N VAL A 22 -4.93 -24.26 6.44
CA VAL A 22 -4.40 -24.64 7.74
C VAL A 22 -4.99 -25.97 8.14
N ASN A 23 -4.13 -26.96 8.34
CA ASN A 23 -4.54 -28.29 8.80
C ASN A 23 -3.98 -28.58 10.20
N SER A 24 -4.87 -28.94 11.12
CA SER A 24 -4.52 -29.39 12.47
C SER A 24 -4.60 -30.91 12.57
N SER A 25 -3.57 -31.56 13.15
CA SER A 25 -3.46 -32.99 13.33
C SER A 25 -2.75 -33.33 14.65
N ARG A 26 -2.65 -34.63 14.97
CA ARG A 26 -1.91 -35.08 16.16
C ARG A 26 -0.41 -34.82 16.00
N GLY A 27 0.22 -34.26 17.02
CA GLY A 27 1.64 -33.90 17.05
C GLY A 27 1.85 -32.55 17.70
N ILE A 28 3.10 -32.02 17.64
CA ILE A 28 3.50 -30.74 18.28
C ILE A 28 4.29 -29.84 17.33
N ARG A 29 4.34 -30.15 16.03
CA ARG A 29 5.19 -29.43 15.07
C ARG A 29 4.39 -28.38 14.29
N PHE A 30 5.04 -27.28 13.99
CA PHE A 30 4.54 -26.23 13.09
C PHE A 30 5.31 -26.26 11.76
N PHE A 31 4.58 -26.39 10.66
CA PHE A 31 5.14 -26.39 9.30
C PHE A 31 4.46 -25.32 8.46
N LEU A 32 5.27 -24.57 7.71
CA LEU A 32 4.83 -23.53 6.78
C LEU A 32 5.42 -23.82 5.40
N VAL A 33 4.57 -24.02 4.40
CA VAL A 33 4.95 -24.34 3.02
C VAL A 33 4.32 -23.35 2.03
N GLY A 34 4.87 -23.23 0.81
CA GLY A 34 4.40 -22.30 -0.22
C GLY A 34 5.27 -21.06 -0.40
N LEU A 35 6.60 -21.22 -0.34
CA LEU A 35 7.61 -20.15 -0.51
C LEU A 35 7.48 -18.96 0.47
N PRO A 36 7.34 -19.20 1.79
CA PRO A 36 7.39 -18.13 2.78
C PRO A 36 8.83 -17.60 2.91
N ASP A 37 8.97 -16.27 3.05
CA ASP A 37 10.25 -15.65 3.42
C ASP A 37 10.58 -15.83 4.91
N SER A 38 11.68 -15.22 5.38
CA SER A 38 12.08 -15.28 6.80
C SER A 38 11.04 -14.60 7.70
N ALA A 39 10.50 -13.45 7.28
CA ALA A 39 9.53 -12.70 8.08
C ALA A 39 8.22 -13.47 8.27
N VAL A 40 7.75 -14.18 7.24
CA VAL A 40 6.60 -15.09 7.34
C VAL A 40 6.90 -16.29 8.24
N LYS A 41 8.13 -16.83 8.21
CA LYS A 41 8.53 -17.93 9.11
C LYS A 41 8.59 -17.50 10.58
N GLU A 42 9.00 -16.26 10.85
CA GLU A 42 9.04 -15.66 12.19
C GLU A 42 7.63 -15.32 12.74
N SER A 43 6.60 -15.36 11.90
CA SER A 43 5.21 -15.10 12.32
C SER A 43 4.74 -16.01 13.46
N HIS A 44 5.28 -17.23 13.54
CA HIS A 44 4.95 -18.18 14.61
C HIS A 44 5.14 -17.55 16.01
N GLU A 45 6.29 -16.94 16.25
CA GLU A 45 6.60 -16.35 17.57
C GLU A 45 5.71 -15.14 17.87
N ARG A 46 5.43 -14.30 16.85
CA ARG A 46 4.51 -13.17 17.02
C ARG A 46 3.08 -13.63 17.28
N ILE A 47 2.61 -14.65 16.57
CA ILE A 47 1.28 -15.22 16.77
C ILE A 47 1.14 -15.83 18.15
N VAL A 48 2.12 -16.64 18.59
CA VAL A 48 2.11 -17.26 19.93
C VAL A 48 2.00 -16.19 21.00
N SER A 49 2.85 -15.15 20.96
CA SER A 49 2.81 -14.06 21.92
C SER A 49 1.49 -13.29 21.90
N ALA A 50 1.04 -12.87 20.70
CA ALA A 50 -0.20 -12.13 20.54
C ALA A 50 -1.43 -12.90 21.08
N LEU A 51 -1.51 -14.19 20.82
CA LEU A 51 -2.59 -15.03 21.33
C LEU A 51 -2.54 -15.15 22.85
N GLN A 52 -1.36 -15.40 23.44
CA GLN A 52 -1.19 -15.56 24.89
C GLN A 52 -1.56 -14.28 25.66
N VAL A 53 -1.11 -13.12 25.21
CA VAL A 53 -1.42 -11.81 25.82
C VAL A 53 -2.92 -11.54 25.81
N ASN A 54 -3.62 -12.00 24.76
CA ASN A 54 -5.07 -11.80 24.61
C ASN A 54 -5.91 -12.94 25.22
N GLY A 55 -5.31 -13.84 26.02
CA GLY A 55 -6.02 -14.89 26.76
C GLY A 55 -6.32 -16.15 25.95
N TYR A 56 -5.81 -16.27 24.72
CA TYR A 56 -5.91 -17.46 23.89
C TYR A 56 -4.67 -18.33 24.01
N LYS A 57 -4.86 -19.65 24.09
CA LYS A 57 -3.72 -20.59 24.09
C LYS A 57 -3.37 -20.98 22.66
N PHE A 58 -2.07 -20.94 22.34
CA PHE A 58 -1.61 -21.54 21.08
C PHE A 58 -1.86 -23.06 21.15
N PRO A 59 -2.41 -23.67 20.09
CA PRO A 59 -2.82 -25.09 20.14
C PRO A 59 -1.64 -26.04 20.30
N SER A 60 -1.77 -27.01 21.22
CA SER A 60 -0.77 -28.08 21.43
C SER A 60 -1.00 -29.24 20.44
N CYS A 61 -1.01 -28.96 19.15
CA CYS A 61 -1.19 -29.94 18.08
C CYS A 61 -0.25 -29.62 16.90
N GLN A 62 -0.11 -30.58 15.98
CA GLN A 62 0.63 -30.33 14.76
C GLN A 62 -0.18 -29.42 13.85
N ILE A 63 0.42 -28.32 13.40
CA ILE A 63 -0.14 -27.37 12.46
C ILE A 63 0.67 -27.41 11.16
N VAL A 64 0.01 -27.61 10.05
CA VAL A 64 0.60 -27.49 8.71
C VAL A 64 -0.14 -26.39 7.97
N VAL A 65 0.57 -25.36 7.55
CA VAL A 65 0.04 -24.25 6.76
C VAL A 65 0.60 -24.35 5.34
N ASN A 66 -0.29 -24.33 4.36
CA ASN A 66 0.05 -24.22 2.94
C ASN A 66 -0.43 -22.88 2.40
N MET A 67 0.45 -22.15 1.69
CA MET A 67 0.17 -20.85 1.09
C MET A 67 0.27 -20.96 -0.43
N ALA A 68 -0.85 -21.00 -1.13
CA ALA A 68 -0.92 -21.17 -2.58
C ALA A 68 -1.26 -19.81 -3.29
N PRO A 69 -0.74 -19.57 -4.51
CA PRO A 69 0.07 -20.46 -5.34
C PRO A 69 1.54 -20.51 -4.89
N ALA A 70 2.22 -21.61 -5.14
CA ALA A 70 3.60 -21.84 -4.66
C ALA A 70 4.69 -21.13 -5.50
N ASP A 71 4.35 -20.61 -6.67
CA ASP A 71 5.24 -19.85 -7.56
C ASP A 71 5.40 -18.38 -7.15
N ILE A 72 4.51 -17.88 -6.29
CA ILE A 72 4.55 -16.52 -5.75
C ILE A 72 5.24 -16.55 -4.39
N ARG A 73 6.27 -15.71 -4.22
CA ARG A 73 6.93 -15.52 -2.94
C ARG A 73 6.04 -14.72 -1.99
N LYS A 74 5.84 -15.21 -0.76
CA LYS A 74 5.10 -14.53 0.30
C LYS A 74 6.10 -13.82 1.18
N GLU A 75 6.04 -12.50 1.17
CA GLU A 75 7.01 -11.63 1.82
C GLU A 75 6.35 -10.77 2.89
N GLY A 76 7.12 -10.51 3.96
CA GLY A 76 6.74 -9.60 5.03
C GLY A 76 5.78 -10.20 6.07
N SER A 77 5.48 -9.39 7.07
CA SER A 77 4.71 -9.77 8.27
C SER A 77 3.19 -9.66 8.12
N SER A 78 2.70 -9.23 6.96
CA SER A 78 1.26 -9.00 6.72
C SER A 78 0.38 -10.26 6.80
N TYR A 79 1.01 -11.44 6.83
CA TYR A 79 0.32 -12.73 6.96
C TYR A 79 0.07 -13.15 8.41
N ASP A 80 0.58 -12.44 9.41
CA ASP A 80 0.45 -12.82 10.82
C ASP A 80 -1.01 -12.98 11.22
N LEU A 81 -1.85 -12.01 10.89
CA LEU A 81 -3.28 -12.04 11.24
C LEU A 81 -4.01 -13.20 10.56
N PRO A 82 -3.96 -13.41 9.22
CA PRO A 82 -4.64 -14.55 8.62
C PRO A 82 -4.10 -15.89 9.10
N LEU A 83 -2.81 -16.02 9.37
CA LEU A 83 -2.25 -17.26 9.94
C LEU A 83 -2.82 -17.54 11.35
N ALA A 84 -2.87 -16.52 12.21
CA ALA A 84 -3.43 -16.64 13.56
C ALA A 84 -4.91 -17.05 13.53
N ILE A 85 -5.72 -16.39 12.69
CA ILE A 85 -7.14 -16.70 12.52
C ILE A 85 -7.32 -18.12 11.96
N GLY A 86 -6.52 -18.52 10.96
CA GLY A 86 -6.54 -19.85 10.38
C GLY A 86 -6.20 -20.95 11.39
N ILE A 87 -5.22 -20.73 12.26
CA ILE A 87 -4.83 -21.67 13.33
C ILE A 87 -5.97 -21.84 14.34
N LEU A 88 -6.56 -20.73 14.81
CA LEU A 88 -7.68 -20.78 15.74
C LEU A 88 -8.91 -21.45 15.13
N ALA A 89 -9.18 -21.21 13.85
CA ALA A 89 -10.27 -21.84 13.12
C ALA A 89 -10.05 -23.35 12.93
N ALA A 90 -8.83 -23.77 12.54
CA ALA A 90 -8.48 -25.18 12.36
C ALA A 90 -8.53 -25.98 13.66
N THR A 91 -8.51 -25.34 14.82
CA THR A 91 -8.61 -25.94 16.15
C THR A 91 -9.97 -25.75 16.81
N GLY A 92 -10.94 -25.17 16.10
CA GLY A 92 -12.32 -25.03 16.59
C GLY A 92 -12.55 -23.87 17.56
N THR A 93 -11.60 -22.97 17.72
CA THR A 93 -11.73 -21.77 18.58
C THR A 93 -12.55 -20.68 17.90
N ILE A 94 -12.57 -20.66 16.56
CA ILE A 94 -13.30 -19.69 15.72
C ILE A 94 -14.25 -20.47 14.80
N GLN A 95 -15.44 -19.89 14.54
CA GLN A 95 -16.37 -20.41 13.55
C GLN A 95 -15.85 -20.19 12.14
N THR A 96 -16.01 -21.19 11.26
CA THR A 96 -15.38 -21.23 9.93
C THR A 96 -16.29 -20.80 8.79
N ASP A 97 -17.61 -20.73 9.01
CA ASP A 97 -18.62 -20.60 7.96
C ASP A 97 -18.44 -19.36 7.08
N LYS A 98 -18.01 -18.25 7.69
CA LYS A 98 -17.82 -16.97 7.00
C LYS A 98 -16.41 -16.71 6.51
N LEU A 99 -15.41 -17.48 6.92
CA LEU A 99 -13.99 -17.20 6.64
C LEU A 99 -13.69 -17.08 5.15
N GLN A 100 -14.36 -17.88 4.31
CA GLN A 100 -14.11 -17.90 2.87
C GLN A 100 -14.63 -16.67 2.13
N HIS A 101 -15.47 -15.85 2.75
CA HIS A 101 -16.04 -14.65 2.16
C HIS A 101 -15.20 -13.40 2.43
N TYR A 102 -14.18 -13.52 3.30
CA TYR A 102 -13.36 -12.40 3.73
C TYR A 102 -11.90 -12.56 3.32
N LEU A 103 -11.33 -11.49 2.77
CA LEU A 103 -9.89 -11.35 2.67
C LEU A 103 -9.36 -10.79 3.99
N ILE A 104 -8.30 -11.37 4.53
CA ILE A 104 -7.73 -10.99 5.83
C ILE A 104 -6.26 -10.69 5.66
N ILE A 105 -5.81 -9.54 6.16
CA ILE A 105 -4.40 -9.14 6.14
C ILE A 105 -4.07 -8.28 7.36
N GLY A 106 -2.87 -8.45 7.91
CA GLY A 106 -2.37 -7.63 9.01
C GLY A 106 -1.11 -8.20 9.65
N GLU A 107 -0.21 -7.32 10.02
CA GLU A 107 0.94 -7.63 10.86
C GLU A 107 0.55 -7.54 12.33
N LEU A 108 0.95 -8.52 13.14
CA LEU A 108 0.69 -8.55 14.58
C LEU A 108 1.90 -8.05 15.37
N SER A 109 1.66 -7.12 16.29
CA SER A 109 2.56 -6.87 17.42
C SER A 109 2.40 -7.97 18.47
N LEU A 110 3.36 -8.08 19.38
CA LEU A 110 3.37 -9.10 20.43
C LEU A 110 2.18 -9.01 21.40
N ASP A 111 1.58 -7.82 21.52
CA ASP A 111 0.35 -7.57 22.29
C ASP A 111 -0.94 -7.86 21.55
N GLY A 112 -0.85 -8.26 20.27
CA GLY A 112 -2.00 -8.54 19.39
C GLY A 112 -2.56 -7.32 18.68
N SER A 113 -1.97 -6.13 18.84
CA SER A 113 -2.31 -4.94 18.06
C SER A 113 -1.86 -5.09 16.61
N LEU A 114 -2.57 -4.43 15.68
CA LEU A 114 -2.27 -4.49 14.24
C LEU A 114 -1.45 -3.29 13.79
N GLN A 115 -0.39 -3.59 13.06
CA GLN A 115 0.48 -2.60 12.44
C GLN A 115 0.07 -2.32 11.00
N PRO A 116 0.30 -1.08 10.49
CA PRO A 116 -0.04 -0.71 9.13
C PRO A 116 0.73 -1.55 8.10
N ILE A 117 0.05 -1.87 7.00
CA ILE A 117 0.61 -2.62 5.87
C ILE A 117 0.84 -1.72 4.66
N LYS A 118 1.62 -2.21 3.69
CA LYS A 118 1.79 -1.57 2.39
C LYS A 118 0.87 -2.21 1.35
N GLY A 119 0.42 -1.43 0.37
CA GLY A 119 -0.35 -1.95 -0.75
C GLY A 119 -1.80 -2.31 -0.42
N ALA A 120 -2.44 -1.65 0.55
CA ALA A 120 -3.83 -1.93 0.89
C ALA A 120 -4.79 -1.65 -0.28
N LEU A 121 -4.54 -0.60 -1.07
CA LEU A 121 -5.38 -0.28 -2.24
C LEU A 121 -5.32 -1.37 -3.35
N PRO A 122 -4.16 -1.80 -3.88
CA PRO A 122 -4.13 -2.87 -4.86
C PRO A 122 -4.70 -4.19 -4.31
N ILE A 123 -4.55 -4.48 -3.03
CA ILE A 123 -5.15 -5.64 -2.39
C ILE A 123 -6.69 -5.53 -2.38
N ALA A 124 -7.24 -4.36 -2.03
CA ALA A 124 -8.68 -4.12 -2.06
C ALA A 124 -9.27 -4.24 -3.47
N ILE A 125 -8.54 -3.77 -4.50
CA ILE A 125 -8.94 -3.94 -5.90
C ILE A 125 -9.02 -5.43 -6.26
N ALA A 126 -7.98 -6.22 -5.94
CA ALA A 126 -7.96 -7.65 -6.18
C ALA A 126 -9.06 -8.40 -5.41
N ALA A 127 -9.34 -8.00 -4.16
CA ALA A 127 -10.42 -8.56 -3.37
C ALA A 127 -11.79 -8.36 -4.02
N ARG A 128 -12.07 -7.14 -4.51
CA ARG A 128 -13.32 -6.85 -5.24
C ARG A 128 -13.43 -7.67 -6.53
N GLU A 129 -12.37 -7.76 -7.31
CA GLU A 129 -12.34 -8.52 -8.58
C GLU A 129 -12.58 -10.00 -8.39
N GLN A 130 -12.15 -10.57 -7.25
CA GLN A 130 -12.38 -11.95 -6.86
C GLN A 130 -13.74 -12.19 -6.17
N GLY A 131 -14.53 -11.12 -5.96
CA GLY A 131 -15.87 -11.22 -5.41
C GLY A 131 -15.96 -11.44 -3.90
N PHE A 132 -14.93 -11.03 -3.13
CA PHE A 132 -15.01 -11.08 -1.66
C PHE A 132 -16.10 -10.13 -1.13
N GLU A 133 -16.83 -10.57 -0.11
CA GLU A 133 -17.83 -9.75 0.59
C GLU A 133 -17.18 -8.67 1.46
N GLY A 134 -15.99 -8.96 2.01
CA GLY A 134 -15.30 -8.04 2.88
C GLY A 134 -13.78 -8.21 2.92
N PHE A 135 -13.13 -7.12 3.31
CA PHE A 135 -11.69 -7.05 3.52
C PHE A 135 -11.39 -6.56 4.93
N ILE A 136 -10.75 -7.40 5.74
CA ILE A 136 -10.34 -7.11 7.12
C ILE A 136 -8.84 -6.79 7.11
N LEU A 137 -8.49 -5.59 7.61
CA LEU A 137 -7.14 -5.07 7.59
C LEU A 137 -6.90 -4.10 8.76
N PRO A 138 -5.63 -3.67 9.02
CA PRO A 138 -5.34 -2.69 10.05
C PRO A 138 -6.12 -1.37 9.85
N HIS A 139 -6.63 -0.81 10.94
CA HIS A 139 -7.46 0.41 10.93
C HIS A 139 -6.77 1.58 10.18
N GLN A 140 -5.44 1.71 10.31
CA GLN A 140 -4.66 2.76 9.65
C GLN A 140 -4.74 2.71 8.12
N ASN A 141 -5.01 1.53 7.54
CA ASN A 141 -5.15 1.34 6.09
C ASN A 141 -6.60 1.32 5.61
N ALA A 142 -7.57 1.37 6.53
CA ALA A 142 -8.98 1.18 6.18
C ALA A 142 -9.50 2.25 5.20
N ARG A 143 -9.12 3.53 5.38
CA ARG A 143 -9.54 4.62 4.46
C ARG A 143 -8.97 4.44 3.06
N GLU A 144 -7.71 4.03 2.94
CA GLU A 144 -7.05 3.72 1.68
C GLU A 144 -7.78 2.61 0.91
N ALA A 145 -8.11 1.50 1.59
CA ALA A 145 -8.81 0.37 0.98
C ALA A 145 -10.28 0.68 0.66
N ALA A 146 -10.95 1.50 1.48
CA ALA A 146 -12.36 1.86 1.33
C ALA A 146 -12.67 2.78 0.13
N VAL A 147 -11.64 3.23 -0.60
CA VAL A 147 -11.79 3.88 -1.92
C VAL A 147 -12.44 2.94 -2.94
N VAL A 148 -12.26 1.64 -2.77
CA VAL A 148 -12.76 0.61 -3.69
C VAL A 148 -14.25 0.37 -3.43
N ASN A 149 -15.08 0.77 -4.40
CA ASN A 149 -16.52 0.56 -4.34
C ASN A 149 -16.88 -0.95 -4.39
N ASN A 150 -18.03 -1.32 -3.84
CA ASN A 150 -18.57 -2.68 -3.82
C ASN A 150 -17.67 -3.71 -3.09
N LEU A 151 -16.95 -3.25 -2.06
CA LEU A 151 -16.21 -4.08 -1.13
C LEU A 151 -16.40 -3.49 0.28
N ASN A 152 -16.86 -4.31 1.23
CA ASN A 152 -16.94 -3.87 2.62
C ASN A 152 -15.54 -3.91 3.25
N VAL A 153 -15.04 -2.78 3.69
CA VAL A 153 -13.70 -2.67 4.29
C VAL A 153 -13.82 -2.52 5.79
N TYR A 154 -13.19 -3.40 6.54
CA TYR A 154 -13.25 -3.43 8.01
C TYR A 154 -11.87 -3.15 8.60
N GLY A 155 -11.69 -1.93 9.10
CA GLY A 155 -10.49 -1.54 9.83
C GLY A 155 -10.54 -2.01 11.27
N VAL A 156 -9.56 -2.80 11.70
CA VAL A 156 -9.47 -3.38 13.04
C VAL A 156 -8.18 -2.98 13.74
N HIS A 157 -8.22 -2.85 15.07
CA HIS A 157 -7.08 -2.42 15.89
C HIS A 157 -6.28 -3.59 16.45
N ASN A 158 -6.96 -4.71 16.75
CA ASN A 158 -6.31 -5.88 17.34
C ASN A 158 -6.96 -7.19 16.88
N ILE A 159 -6.28 -8.29 17.15
CA ILE A 159 -6.71 -9.63 16.78
C ILE A 159 -8.04 -10.04 17.46
N THR A 160 -8.32 -9.55 18.66
CA THR A 160 -9.52 -9.89 19.44
C THR A 160 -10.79 -9.43 18.74
N GLU A 161 -10.77 -8.28 18.07
CA GLU A 161 -11.91 -7.79 17.29
C GLU A 161 -12.27 -8.75 16.16
N VAL A 162 -11.26 -9.31 15.49
CA VAL A 162 -11.45 -10.27 14.39
C VAL A 162 -11.97 -11.61 14.90
N ILE A 163 -11.44 -12.10 16.03
CA ILE A 163 -11.91 -13.33 16.68
C ILE A 163 -13.38 -13.18 17.09
N ASN A 164 -13.74 -12.08 17.74
CA ASN A 164 -15.08 -11.79 18.19
C ASN A 164 -16.06 -11.64 17.02
N PHE A 165 -15.62 -11.05 15.91
CA PHE A 165 -16.41 -10.92 14.69
C PHE A 165 -16.78 -12.31 14.12
N PHE A 166 -15.81 -13.20 13.95
CA PHE A 166 -16.09 -14.54 13.42
C PHE A 166 -16.90 -15.42 14.38
N ASN A 167 -16.75 -15.23 15.68
CA ASN A 167 -17.57 -15.90 16.69
C ASN A 167 -18.99 -15.30 16.86
N GLY A 168 -19.29 -14.20 16.15
CA GLY A 168 -20.60 -13.54 16.20
C GLY A 168 -20.86 -12.76 17.49
N THR A 169 -19.85 -12.55 18.33
CA THR A 169 -19.96 -11.79 19.60
C THR A 169 -19.79 -10.28 19.40
N GLN A 170 -19.23 -9.87 18.27
CA GLN A 170 -19.04 -8.48 17.89
C GLN A 170 -19.34 -8.27 16.40
N THR A 171 -19.97 -7.14 16.07
CA THR A 171 -20.15 -6.69 14.68
C THR A 171 -19.09 -5.66 14.32
N LEU A 172 -18.42 -5.84 13.19
CA LEU A 172 -17.54 -4.82 12.64
C LEU A 172 -18.37 -3.86 11.78
N LYS A 173 -18.04 -2.56 11.88
CA LYS A 173 -18.65 -1.54 11.03
C LYS A 173 -17.76 -1.31 9.81
N PRO A 174 -18.33 -1.30 8.59
CA PRO A 174 -17.54 -1.00 7.40
C PRO A 174 -17.08 0.45 7.42
N THR A 175 -15.86 0.68 6.97
CA THR A 175 -15.30 2.01 6.74
C THR A 175 -15.91 2.57 5.47
N ILE A 176 -16.55 3.71 5.56
CA ILE A 176 -17.21 4.39 4.43
C ILE A 176 -16.37 5.62 4.05
N VAL A 177 -16.02 5.74 2.78
CA VAL A 177 -15.31 6.89 2.21
C VAL A 177 -16.10 7.40 1.01
N ASN A 178 -16.45 8.69 1.01
CA ASN A 178 -16.99 9.32 -0.18
C ASN A 178 -15.86 9.74 -1.12
N THR A 179 -15.37 8.78 -1.88
CA THR A 179 -14.19 8.90 -2.76
C THR A 179 -14.28 10.10 -3.70
N ARG A 180 -15.47 10.33 -4.31
CA ARG A 180 -15.64 11.46 -5.24
C ARG A 180 -15.56 12.81 -4.53
N GLU A 181 -16.27 12.96 -3.43
CA GLU A 181 -16.30 14.22 -2.68
C GLU A 181 -14.92 14.58 -2.13
N GLU A 182 -14.22 13.62 -1.51
CA GLU A 182 -12.87 13.82 -1.00
C GLU A 182 -11.88 14.15 -2.15
N PHE A 183 -11.99 13.45 -3.27
CA PHE A 183 -11.14 13.70 -4.44
C PHE A 183 -11.27 15.13 -4.96
N TYR A 184 -12.50 15.58 -5.24
CA TYR A 184 -12.72 16.93 -5.77
C TYR A 184 -12.40 18.04 -4.77
N ARG A 185 -12.68 17.83 -3.48
CA ARG A 185 -12.30 18.79 -2.45
C ARG A 185 -10.79 18.99 -2.37
N ASN A 186 -10.03 17.90 -2.39
CA ASN A 186 -8.59 17.93 -2.21
C ASN A 186 -7.83 18.36 -3.48
N GLN A 187 -8.46 18.44 -4.65
CA GLN A 187 -7.82 18.91 -5.88
C GLN A 187 -7.37 20.37 -5.86
N THR A 188 -7.93 21.18 -5.00
CA THR A 188 -7.69 22.63 -4.93
C THR A 188 -6.79 23.04 -3.76
N GLU A 189 -6.34 22.12 -2.94
CA GLU A 189 -5.57 22.40 -1.73
C GLU A 189 -4.06 22.29 -2.01
N PHE A 190 -3.50 23.21 -2.78
CA PHE A 190 -2.06 23.23 -3.09
C PHE A 190 -1.25 23.79 -1.92
N PRO A 191 -0.18 23.07 -1.45
CA PRO A 191 0.71 23.60 -0.42
C PRO A 191 1.55 24.79 -0.89
N PHE A 192 1.73 24.92 -2.22
CA PHE A 192 2.43 26.03 -2.88
C PHE A 192 1.67 26.43 -4.13
N ASP A 193 1.32 27.71 -4.24
CA ASP A 193 0.61 28.24 -5.39
C ASP A 193 1.57 28.98 -6.34
N PHE A 194 1.39 28.80 -7.63
CA PHE A 194 2.14 29.50 -8.66
C PHE A 194 1.88 31.02 -8.64
N ALA A 195 0.72 31.45 -8.17
CA ALA A 195 0.37 32.87 -7.96
C ALA A 195 1.29 33.58 -6.97
N ASP A 196 1.97 32.86 -6.06
CA ASP A 196 2.94 33.44 -5.12
C ASP A 196 4.21 33.94 -5.81
N VAL A 197 4.48 33.52 -7.05
CA VAL A 197 5.69 33.89 -7.78
C VAL A 197 5.59 35.35 -8.23
N LYS A 198 6.45 36.22 -7.69
CA LYS A 198 6.52 37.64 -8.04
C LYS A 198 7.55 37.86 -9.14
N GLY A 199 7.19 38.65 -10.18
CA GLY A 199 8.07 38.94 -11.32
C GLY A 199 8.36 37.71 -12.20
N GLN A 200 9.44 37.74 -12.93
CA GLN A 200 9.92 36.67 -13.83
C GLN A 200 8.92 36.24 -14.90
N GLU A 201 8.23 37.17 -15.53
CA GLU A 201 7.10 36.94 -16.44
C GLU A 201 7.44 35.97 -17.60
N ASN A 202 8.67 36.07 -18.16
CA ASN A 202 9.11 35.17 -19.23
C ASN A 202 9.24 33.71 -18.75
N VAL A 203 9.74 33.51 -17.53
CA VAL A 203 9.89 32.16 -16.95
C VAL A 203 8.52 31.59 -16.57
N LYS A 204 7.63 32.41 -16.00
CA LYS A 204 6.24 32.03 -15.74
C LYS A 204 5.56 31.57 -17.02
N ARG A 205 5.69 32.37 -18.10
CA ARG A 205 5.07 32.02 -19.39
C ARG A 205 5.63 30.71 -19.97
N ALA A 206 6.94 30.48 -19.84
CA ALA A 206 7.55 29.21 -20.26
C ALA A 206 7.00 28.00 -19.45
N LEU A 207 6.83 28.18 -18.13
CA LEU A 207 6.27 27.15 -17.25
C LEU A 207 4.80 26.87 -17.55
N GLU A 208 3.99 27.90 -17.83
CA GLU A 208 2.58 27.75 -18.26
C GLU A 208 2.48 26.93 -19.55
N VAL A 209 3.30 27.28 -20.57
CA VAL A 209 3.33 26.55 -21.83
C VAL A 209 3.76 25.10 -21.63
N ALA A 210 4.79 24.88 -20.82
CA ALA A 210 5.25 23.53 -20.50
C ALA A 210 4.18 22.71 -19.76
N ALA A 211 3.49 23.33 -18.80
CA ALA A 211 2.41 22.71 -18.06
C ALA A 211 1.22 22.34 -18.96
N ALA A 212 0.80 23.27 -19.83
CA ALA A 212 -0.33 23.07 -20.73
C ALA A 212 -0.04 22.00 -21.81
N GLY A 213 1.21 21.91 -22.27
CA GLY A 213 1.62 20.97 -23.33
C GLY A 213 2.23 19.67 -22.82
N GLY A 214 2.39 19.49 -21.52
CA GLY A 214 3.09 18.32 -20.94
C GLY A 214 4.56 18.24 -21.37
N HIS A 215 5.22 19.39 -21.55
CA HIS A 215 6.59 19.46 -22.06
C HIS A 215 7.64 19.32 -20.95
N ASN A 216 8.75 18.68 -21.29
CA ASN A 216 9.95 18.73 -20.45
C ASN A 216 10.57 20.14 -20.51
N LEU A 217 11.10 20.59 -19.37
CA LEU A 217 11.66 21.93 -19.22
C LEU A 217 13.06 21.87 -18.60
N LEU A 218 13.97 22.67 -19.14
CA LEU A 218 15.28 22.92 -18.55
C LEU A 218 15.36 24.35 -18.03
N MET A 219 15.65 24.53 -16.74
CA MET A 219 15.86 25.84 -16.11
C MET A 219 17.34 26.08 -15.86
N ILE A 220 17.90 27.13 -16.48
CA ILE A 220 19.30 27.57 -16.32
C ILE A 220 19.31 28.90 -15.59
N GLY A 221 20.14 29.04 -14.57
CA GLY A 221 20.27 30.29 -13.82
C GLY A 221 21.22 30.15 -12.62
N ALA A 222 21.65 31.26 -12.06
CA ALA A 222 22.54 31.31 -10.91
C ALA A 222 21.92 30.66 -9.68
N PRO A 223 22.71 30.19 -8.72
CA PRO A 223 22.20 29.77 -7.40
C PRO A 223 21.35 30.92 -6.79
N GLY A 224 20.24 30.56 -6.14
CA GLY A 224 19.32 31.56 -5.56
C GLY A 224 18.36 32.24 -6.54
N SER A 225 18.38 31.95 -7.85
CA SER A 225 17.48 32.55 -8.84
C SER A 225 16.02 32.07 -8.77
N GLY A 226 15.68 31.20 -7.83
CA GLY A 226 14.30 30.72 -7.60
C GLY A 226 13.88 29.49 -8.40
N LYS A 227 14.79 28.78 -9.09
CA LYS A 227 14.48 27.58 -9.90
C LYS A 227 13.68 26.54 -9.11
N SER A 228 14.18 26.08 -7.99
CA SER A 228 13.52 25.06 -7.15
C SER A 228 12.22 25.57 -6.53
N MET A 229 12.12 26.88 -6.24
CA MET A 229 10.91 27.51 -5.73
C MET A 229 9.79 27.50 -6.79
N MET A 230 10.11 27.83 -8.03
CA MET A 230 9.15 27.78 -9.15
C MET A 230 8.76 26.34 -9.51
N ALA A 231 9.73 25.42 -9.53
CA ALA A 231 9.45 24.01 -9.80
C ALA A 231 8.44 23.40 -8.80
N LYS A 232 8.56 23.69 -7.50
CA LYS A 232 7.64 23.22 -6.46
C LYS A 232 6.20 23.73 -6.65
N ARG A 233 6.00 24.83 -7.38
CA ARG A 233 4.69 25.42 -7.65
C ARG A 233 4.07 24.93 -8.97
N LEU A 234 4.83 24.21 -9.78
CA LEU A 234 4.35 23.67 -11.06
C LEU A 234 3.08 22.83 -10.93
N PRO A 235 2.91 21.96 -9.91
CA PRO A 235 1.67 21.19 -9.73
C PRO A 235 0.39 22.04 -9.68
N SER A 236 0.43 23.28 -9.21
CA SER A 236 -0.76 24.15 -9.11
C SER A 236 -1.28 24.66 -10.45
N ILE A 237 -0.44 24.63 -11.49
CA ILE A 237 -0.83 25.07 -12.86
C ILE A 237 -0.95 23.89 -13.85
N LEU A 238 -0.64 22.66 -13.42
CA LEU A 238 -0.88 21.47 -14.24
C LEU A 238 -2.38 21.18 -14.33
N PRO A 239 -2.86 20.60 -15.44
CA PRO A 239 -4.22 20.08 -15.50
C PRO A 239 -4.51 19.16 -14.32
N PRO A 240 -5.70 19.22 -13.69
CA PRO A 240 -6.03 18.37 -12.55
C PRO A 240 -5.96 16.90 -12.92
N LEU A 241 -5.70 16.03 -11.92
CA LEU A 241 -5.77 14.59 -12.13
C LEU A 241 -7.20 14.16 -12.47
N SER A 242 -7.35 13.26 -13.41
CA SER A 242 -8.57 12.47 -13.52
C SER A 242 -8.64 11.44 -12.37
N LEU A 243 -9.83 10.91 -12.10
CA LEU A 243 -9.99 9.87 -11.07
C LEU A 243 -9.16 8.61 -11.39
N ALA A 244 -9.04 8.26 -12.68
CA ALA A 244 -8.23 7.13 -13.13
C ALA A 244 -6.74 7.35 -12.85
N GLU A 245 -6.19 8.51 -13.26
CA GLU A 245 -4.80 8.89 -12.94
C GLU A 245 -4.54 8.94 -11.44
N SER A 246 -5.49 9.45 -10.66
CA SER A 246 -5.42 9.47 -9.20
C SER A 246 -5.31 8.07 -8.60
N LEU A 247 -6.13 7.13 -9.06
CA LEU A 247 -6.10 5.73 -8.62
C LEU A 247 -4.77 5.05 -8.96
N GLU A 248 -4.25 5.23 -10.18
CA GLU A 248 -2.94 4.69 -10.58
C GLU A 248 -1.81 5.25 -9.71
N THR A 249 -1.79 6.57 -9.54
CA THR A 249 -0.80 7.24 -8.71
C THR A 249 -0.88 6.76 -7.26
N THR A 250 -2.10 6.65 -6.73
CA THR A 250 -2.32 6.15 -5.36
C THR A 250 -1.86 4.71 -5.19
N LYS A 251 -2.09 3.82 -6.17
CA LYS A 251 -1.57 2.43 -6.13
C LYS A 251 -0.05 2.40 -5.98
N ILE A 252 0.68 3.21 -6.75
CA ILE A 252 2.14 3.28 -6.69
C ILE A 252 2.61 3.73 -5.29
N HIS A 253 1.99 4.79 -4.77
CA HIS A 253 2.33 5.31 -3.44
C HIS A 253 1.92 4.37 -2.30
N SER A 254 0.82 3.63 -2.46
CA SER A 254 0.36 2.59 -1.54
C SER A 254 1.42 1.49 -1.38
N VAL A 255 1.88 0.93 -2.49
CA VAL A 255 2.92 -0.11 -2.51
C VAL A 255 4.24 0.39 -1.93
N ALA A 256 4.61 1.64 -2.22
CA ALA A 256 5.80 2.27 -1.66
C ALA A 256 5.67 2.61 -0.16
N GLY A 257 4.47 2.52 0.43
CA GLY A 257 4.20 2.92 1.82
C GLY A 257 4.38 4.43 2.03
N LYS A 258 4.05 5.24 1.01
CA LYS A 258 4.21 6.71 1.01
C LYS A 258 2.87 7.47 1.07
N LEU A 259 1.76 6.78 1.31
CA LEU A 259 0.48 7.43 1.54
C LEU A 259 0.41 8.00 2.96
N ASN A 260 -0.20 9.18 3.09
CA ASN A 260 -0.51 9.74 4.39
C ASN A 260 -1.66 8.93 5.02
N LYS A 261 -1.62 8.72 6.34
CA LYS A 261 -2.60 7.93 7.10
C LYS A 261 -4.05 8.42 6.96
N ASP A 262 -4.22 9.73 6.72
CA ASP A 262 -5.54 10.37 6.60
C ASP A 262 -6.00 10.54 5.15
N SER A 263 -5.17 10.18 4.18
CA SER A 263 -5.47 10.33 2.76
C SER A 263 -6.06 9.05 2.18
N SER A 264 -7.21 9.17 1.52
CA SER A 264 -7.83 8.08 0.76
C SER A 264 -7.29 7.97 -0.65
N LEU A 265 -7.11 9.12 -1.33
CA LEU A 265 -6.58 9.23 -2.70
C LEU A 265 -5.59 10.39 -2.82
N ILE A 266 -4.64 10.26 -3.74
CA ILE A 266 -3.80 11.37 -4.18
C ILE A 266 -4.60 12.20 -5.18
N ALA A 267 -5.02 13.39 -4.78
CA ALA A 267 -5.83 14.29 -5.59
C ALA A 267 -5.00 15.33 -6.37
N ILE A 268 -3.78 15.61 -5.92
CA ILE A 268 -2.85 16.58 -6.52
C ILE A 268 -1.71 15.82 -7.19
N ARG A 269 -1.26 16.31 -8.35
CA ARG A 269 -0.11 15.74 -9.06
C ARG A 269 1.13 15.75 -8.16
N PRO A 270 1.79 14.59 -7.94
CA PRO A 270 2.94 14.51 -7.06
C PRO A 270 4.11 15.32 -7.59
N PHE A 271 4.82 15.97 -6.67
CA PHE A 271 6.10 16.63 -6.94
C PHE A 271 7.22 15.86 -6.25
N ARG A 272 8.15 15.34 -7.03
CA ARG A 272 9.33 14.63 -6.51
C ARG A 272 10.60 15.38 -6.83
N SER A 273 11.43 15.58 -5.82
CA SER A 273 12.72 16.26 -5.95
C SER A 273 13.77 15.47 -5.18
N PRO A 274 14.24 14.35 -5.77
CA PRO A 274 15.28 13.56 -5.15
C PRO A 274 16.59 14.33 -5.05
N HIS A 275 17.36 14.07 -4.00
CA HIS A 275 18.67 14.65 -3.85
C HIS A 275 19.61 14.14 -4.96
N ASN A 276 20.59 14.94 -5.38
CA ASN A 276 21.55 14.61 -6.44
C ASN A 276 22.41 13.36 -6.12
N THR A 277 22.53 12.98 -4.84
CA THR A 277 23.25 11.78 -4.38
C THR A 277 22.40 10.52 -4.29
N VAL A 278 21.12 10.58 -4.73
CA VAL A 278 20.23 9.43 -4.69
C VAL A 278 20.81 8.26 -5.48
N SER A 279 20.72 7.04 -4.93
CA SER A 279 21.21 5.84 -5.63
C SER A 279 20.36 5.53 -6.87
N GLN A 280 20.96 4.84 -7.85
CA GLN A 280 20.24 4.42 -9.06
C GLN A 280 19.01 3.57 -8.74
N VAL A 281 19.12 2.66 -7.74
CA VAL A 281 17.99 1.84 -7.29
C VAL A 281 16.89 2.69 -6.66
N ALA A 282 17.22 3.69 -5.85
CA ALA A 282 16.21 4.57 -5.28
C ALA A 282 15.57 5.48 -6.34
N MET A 283 16.28 5.83 -7.41
CA MET A 283 15.75 6.63 -8.53
C MET A 283 14.79 5.83 -9.41
N VAL A 284 15.22 4.68 -9.91
CA VAL A 284 14.47 3.86 -10.88
C VAL A 284 13.50 2.89 -10.19
N GLY A 285 13.87 2.45 -9.00
CA GLY A 285 13.22 1.34 -8.31
C GLY A 285 13.98 0.03 -8.52
N GLY A 286 13.54 -1.03 -7.88
CA GLY A 286 14.15 -2.36 -7.93
C GLY A 286 14.55 -2.87 -6.56
N GLY A 287 15.58 -3.71 -6.52
CA GLY A 287 16.02 -4.43 -5.33
C GLY A 287 15.63 -5.90 -5.37
N ALA A 288 16.00 -6.67 -4.34
CA ALA A 288 15.61 -8.09 -4.22
C ALA A 288 14.08 -8.26 -4.16
N THR A 289 13.41 -7.33 -3.48
CA THR A 289 11.96 -7.10 -3.53
C THR A 289 11.74 -5.79 -4.26
N PRO A 290 11.27 -5.80 -5.53
CA PRO A 290 11.16 -4.59 -6.34
C PRO A 290 10.23 -3.56 -5.69
N GLN A 291 10.77 -2.37 -5.38
CA GLN A 291 10.01 -1.25 -4.84
C GLN A 291 9.98 -0.09 -5.85
N PRO A 292 8.88 0.68 -5.92
CA PRO A 292 8.81 1.89 -6.74
C PRO A 292 9.91 2.88 -6.35
N GLY A 293 10.64 3.41 -7.35
CA GLY A 293 11.62 4.49 -7.16
C GLY A 293 11.00 5.88 -7.33
N GLU A 294 11.83 6.92 -7.26
CA GLU A 294 11.39 8.32 -7.37
C GLU A 294 10.71 8.63 -8.72
N ILE A 295 11.15 7.98 -9.81
CA ILE A 295 10.50 8.09 -11.13
C ILE A 295 9.06 7.57 -11.07
N SER A 296 8.86 6.38 -10.48
CA SER A 296 7.52 5.81 -10.32
C SER A 296 6.65 6.65 -9.38
N LEU A 297 7.23 7.20 -8.30
CA LEU A 297 6.53 8.08 -7.36
C LEU A 297 6.16 9.44 -7.96
N ALA A 298 6.82 9.85 -9.06
CA ALA A 298 6.48 11.05 -9.82
C ALA A 298 5.42 10.80 -10.91
N HIS A 299 4.89 9.58 -11.02
CA HIS A 299 3.89 9.21 -12.02
C HIS A 299 2.70 10.18 -12.01
N ASN A 300 2.26 10.60 -13.19
CA ASN A 300 1.23 11.63 -13.38
C ASN A 300 1.55 12.98 -12.71
N GLY A 301 2.83 13.27 -12.44
CA GLY A 301 3.26 14.45 -11.71
C GLY A 301 4.54 15.06 -12.26
N VAL A 302 5.35 15.61 -11.39
CA VAL A 302 6.59 16.32 -11.72
C VAL A 302 7.78 15.65 -11.04
N LEU A 303 8.77 15.25 -11.83
CA LEU A 303 10.10 14.87 -11.35
C LEU A 303 11.06 16.04 -11.59
N PHE A 304 11.46 16.69 -10.53
CA PHE A 304 12.41 17.79 -10.57
C PHE A 304 13.81 17.30 -10.19
N LEU A 305 14.76 17.45 -11.10
CA LEU A 305 16.15 17.04 -10.91
C LEU A 305 17.00 18.29 -10.78
N ASP A 306 17.41 18.61 -9.55
CA ASP A 306 18.23 19.79 -9.25
C ASP A 306 19.72 19.44 -9.37
N GLU A 307 20.54 20.35 -9.94
CA GLU A 307 21.99 20.26 -10.04
C GLU A 307 22.53 18.89 -10.52
N GLN A 308 22.07 18.42 -11.67
CA GLN A 308 22.56 17.17 -12.25
C GLN A 308 24.02 17.28 -12.68
N SER A 309 24.91 16.53 -12.02
CA SER A 309 26.26 16.31 -12.53
C SER A 309 26.16 15.54 -13.86
N GLN A 310 26.95 15.93 -14.87
CA GLN A 310 26.95 15.38 -16.25
C GLN A 310 27.00 13.85 -16.37
N LYS A 311 27.30 13.13 -15.30
CA LYS A 311 27.43 11.66 -15.30
C LYS A 311 26.10 10.89 -15.41
N HIS A 312 24.95 11.52 -15.15
CA HIS A 312 23.64 10.85 -15.16
C HIS A 312 22.75 11.18 -16.36
N PHE A 313 23.14 12.15 -17.19
CA PHE A 313 22.32 12.61 -18.32
C PHE A 313 22.10 11.57 -19.44
N HIS A 314 22.97 10.55 -19.54
CA HIS A 314 22.88 9.54 -20.61
C HIS A 314 21.77 8.50 -20.43
N CYS A 315 21.25 8.30 -19.22
CA CYS A 315 20.22 7.29 -18.95
C CYS A 315 18.76 7.79 -19.13
N TYR A 316 18.54 9.10 -19.14
CA TYR A 316 17.18 9.67 -19.08
C TYR A 316 16.64 10.24 -20.39
N ASN A 317 17.47 10.31 -21.44
CA ASN A 317 17.06 10.86 -22.76
C ASN A 317 15.97 10.05 -23.49
N ASN A 318 15.56 8.90 -22.97
CA ASN A 318 14.53 8.04 -23.57
C ASN A 318 13.26 7.86 -22.72
N LEU A 319 13.15 8.51 -21.56
CA LEU A 319 11.93 8.48 -20.77
C LEU A 319 10.94 9.51 -21.32
N LYS A 320 10.14 9.11 -22.30
CA LYS A 320 8.87 9.77 -22.57
C LYS A 320 8.00 9.58 -21.33
N ILE A 321 7.75 10.66 -20.60
CA ILE A 321 6.70 10.69 -19.59
C ILE A 321 5.39 10.77 -20.37
N SER A 322 4.75 9.63 -20.56
CA SER A 322 3.39 9.51 -21.11
C SER A 322 2.38 9.64 -20.00
#